data_cdcd42b82cb402c11e85c895495348d6
#
_entry.id   cdcd42b82cb402c11e85c895495348d6
#
_cell.length_a   1.000
_cell.length_b   1.000
_cell.length_c   1.000
_cell.angle_alpha   90.00
_cell.angle_beta   90.00
_cell.angle_gamma   90.00
#
_symmetry.space_group_name_H-M   'P 1'
#
loop_
_entity.id
_entity.type
_entity.pdbx_description
1 polymer ?
#
loop_
_entity_poly.entity_id
_entity_poly.type
_entity_poly.pdbx_seq_one_letter_code
_entity_poly.pdbx_strand_id
1 'polypeptide(L)'
;MSAEIADWSLKRVVEAILFASQRPVSTKDLQGILKSAAEADKGDPVVAGFSGIKEPTLRAAIDELGADCADPSRAYELRETALGWQLVTKPQFAPWLRQLFPEYRSARLSAPAMETLAIIAYRQPITRADIEAIRGVAVDGVVQTLLDRGLVKIAGRADIPGRPLLYETTQNFMDHFGLRNLDELPNVAELRKIHLPLAAVAPGTHPVQTGEAPPSEPVGQGDLADPVNLPIEGRPS
;
A
#
# COMPACT_ATOMS: atom_id res chain seq x y z
N MET A 1 -39.47 -25.07 -29.53
CA MET A 1 -38.46 -25.00 -28.45
C MET A 1 -38.06 -23.55 -28.34
N SER A 2 -38.81 -22.78 -27.56
CA SER A 2 -38.39 -21.40 -27.22
C SER A 2 -37.26 -21.54 -26.25
N ALA A 3 -36.01 -21.25 -26.70
CA ALA A 3 -34.90 -21.04 -25.80
C ALA A 3 -35.33 -19.89 -24.89
N GLU A 4 -35.44 -20.15 -23.57
CA GLU A 4 -35.43 -19.12 -22.56
C GLU A 4 -34.24 -18.23 -22.88
N ILE A 5 -34.52 -17.05 -23.40
CA ILE A 5 -33.51 -16.01 -23.53
C ILE A 5 -33.11 -15.74 -22.10
N ALA A 6 -31.98 -16.30 -21.70
CA ALA A 6 -31.38 -16.03 -20.41
C ALA A 6 -31.42 -14.50 -20.23
N ASP A 7 -31.93 -14.04 -19.10
CA ASP A 7 -32.12 -12.63 -18.78
C ASP A 7 -30.74 -11.95 -18.66
N TRP A 8 -30.15 -11.60 -19.81
CA TRP A 8 -28.84 -10.99 -19.98
C TRP A 8 -28.94 -9.50 -19.66
N SER A 9 -29.22 -9.19 -18.40
CA SER A 9 -29.16 -7.79 -17.98
C SER A 9 -27.70 -7.39 -17.73
N LEU A 10 -27.40 -6.10 -17.96
CA LEU A 10 -26.07 -5.54 -17.66
C LEU A 10 -25.67 -5.81 -16.18
N LYS A 11 -26.63 -5.74 -15.26
CA LYS A 11 -26.46 -6.06 -13.85
C LYS A 11 -25.92 -7.47 -13.65
N ARG A 12 -26.49 -8.48 -14.31
CA ARG A 12 -26.04 -9.88 -14.20
C ARG A 12 -24.66 -10.11 -14.81
N VAL A 13 -24.37 -9.44 -15.92
CA VAL A 13 -23.03 -9.51 -16.52
C VAL A 13 -21.98 -8.90 -15.58
N VAL A 14 -22.29 -7.75 -14.98
CA VAL A 14 -21.40 -7.13 -13.97
C VAL A 14 -21.24 -8.02 -12.74
N GLU A 15 -22.33 -8.61 -12.23
CA GLU A 15 -22.30 -9.56 -11.11
C GLU A 15 -21.38 -10.74 -11.42
N ALA A 16 -21.50 -11.35 -12.61
CA ALA A 16 -20.66 -12.48 -13.02
C ALA A 16 -19.18 -12.11 -13.11
N ILE A 17 -18.86 -10.92 -13.65
CA ILE A 17 -17.47 -10.43 -13.73
C ILE A 17 -16.90 -10.23 -12.31
N LEU A 18 -17.66 -9.57 -11.43
CA LEU A 18 -17.21 -9.31 -10.06
C LEU A 18 -17.11 -10.58 -9.22
N PHE A 19 -17.98 -11.57 -9.46
CA PHE A 19 -17.94 -12.86 -8.79
C PHE A 19 -16.70 -13.67 -9.19
N ALA A 20 -16.34 -13.63 -10.47
CA ALA A 20 -15.14 -14.32 -10.99
C ALA A 20 -13.83 -13.60 -10.64
N SER A 21 -13.89 -12.33 -10.29
CA SER A 21 -12.70 -11.51 -10.02
C SER A 21 -12.14 -11.79 -8.62
N GLN A 22 -10.81 -11.99 -8.55
CA GLN A 22 -10.10 -12.13 -7.28
C GLN A 22 -9.67 -10.79 -6.68
N ARG A 23 -9.84 -9.70 -7.42
CA ARG A 23 -9.45 -8.34 -7.03
C ARG A 23 -10.56 -7.34 -7.35
N PRO A 24 -10.59 -6.18 -6.69
CA PRO A 24 -11.50 -5.12 -7.05
C PRO A 24 -11.38 -4.73 -8.53
N VAL A 25 -12.50 -4.44 -9.17
CA VAL A 25 -12.55 -4.06 -10.58
C VAL A 25 -13.09 -2.64 -10.70
N SER A 26 -12.33 -1.75 -11.32
CA SER A 26 -12.76 -0.37 -11.51
C SER A 26 -13.87 -0.26 -12.56
N THR A 27 -14.65 0.81 -12.53
CA THR A 27 -15.68 1.11 -13.55
C THR A 27 -15.06 1.15 -14.96
N LYS A 28 -13.84 1.67 -15.07
CA LYS A 28 -13.09 1.72 -16.33
C LYS A 28 -12.69 0.32 -16.81
N ASP A 29 -12.26 -0.56 -15.91
CA ASP A 29 -11.90 -1.94 -16.26
C ASP A 29 -13.15 -2.72 -16.68
N LEU A 30 -14.29 -2.53 -15.98
CA LEU A 30 -15.57 -3.14 -16.38
C LEU A 30 -15.96 -2.72 -17.80
N GLN A 31 -15.85 -1.43 -18.14
CA GLN A 31 -16.10 -0.96 -19.51
C GLN A 31 -15.14 -1.58 -20.52
N GLY A 32 -13.85 -1.71 -20.16
CA GLY A 32 -12.84 -2.36 -20.97
C GLY A 32 -13.16 -3.83 -21.24
N ILE A 33 -13.56 -4.57 -20.20
CA ILE A 33 -13.96 -5.99 -20.32
C ILE A 33 -15.18 -6.16 -21.23
N LEU A 34 -16.23 -5.35 -21.02
CA LEU A 34 -17.44 -5.40 -21.85
C LEU A 34 -17.14 -5.10 -23.33
N LYS A 35 -16.32 -4.09 -23.59
CA LYS A 35 -15.87 -3.74 -24.93
C LYS A 35 -15.06 -4.86 -25.57
N SER A 36 -14.08 -5.40 -24.85
CA SER A 36 -13.22 -6.49 -25.36
C SER A 36 -14.01 -7.76 -25.64
N ALA A 37 -14.99 -8.10 -24.80
CA ALA A 37 -15.87 -9.23 -25.01
C ALA A 37 -16.69 -9.06 -26.30
N ALA A 38 -17.27 -7.89 -26.51
CA ALA A 38 -18.04 -7.57 -27.72
C ALA A 38 -17.17 -7.55 -29.01
N GLU A 39 -15.91 -7.19 -28.90
CA GLU A 39 -14.95 -7.25 -30.02
C GLU A 39 -14.53 -8.69 -30.34
N ALA A 40 -14.41 -9.53 -29.32
CA ALA A 40 -14.00 -10.93 -29.47
C ALA A 40 -15.16 -11.80 -30.05
N ASP A 41 -16.36 -11.57 -29.62
CA ASP A 41 -17.55 -12.34 -30.04
C ASP A 41 -18.60 -11.47 -30.79
N LYS A 42 -18.19 -10.99 -31.96
CA LYS A 42 -19.05 -10.17 -32.84
C LYS A 42 -20.26 -10.93 -33.39
N GLY A 43 -20.26 -12.24 -33.31
CA GLY A 43 -21.33 -13.10 -33.83
C GLY A 43 -22.54 -13.18 -32.87
N ASP A 44 -22.32 -12.91 -31.58
CA ASP A 44 -23.38 -12.91 -30.57
C ASP A 44 -23.99 -11.51 -30.41
N PRO A 45 -25.22 -11.27 -30.82
CA PRO A 45 -25.88 -9.96 -30.73
C PRO A 45 -26.08 -9.51 -29.30
N VAL A 46 -26.13 -10.43 -28.31
CA VAL A 46 -26.28 -10.11 -26.90
C VAL A 46 -24.97 -9.54 -26.35
N VAL A 47 -23.85 -10.21 -26.62
CA VAL A 47 -22.52 -9.75 -26.19
C VAL A 47 -22.17 -8.43 -26.89
N ALA A 48 -22.43 -8.32 -28.20
CA ALA A 48 -22.19 -7.11 -28.97
C ALA A 48 -22.99 -5.89 -28.44
N GLY A 49 -24.19 -6.12 -27.89
CA GLY A 49 -25.04 -5.10 -27.29
C GLY A 49 -24.41 -4.36 -26.10
N PHE A 50 -23.41 -4.92 -25.45
CA PHE A 50 -22.72 -4.31 -24.32
C PHE A 50 -21.46 -3.50 -24.69
N SER A 51 -21.10 -3.41 -25.98
CA SER A 51 -19.85 -2.76 -26.44
C SER A 51 -19.78 -1.26 -26.17
N GLY A 52 -20.92 -0.58 -26.11
CA GLY A 52 -21.01 0.89 -26.03
C GLY A 52 -21.59 1.42 -24.71
N ILE A 53 -21.52 0.64 -23.63
CA ILE A 53 -22.11 1.03 -22.35
C ILE A 53 -21.40 2.25 -21.78
N LYS A 54 -22.19 3.32 -21.57
CA LYS A 54 -21.71 4.56 -20.94
C LYS A 54 -21.55 4.38 -19.42
N GLU A 55 -20.62 5.13 -18.85
CA GLU A 55 -20.34 5.07 -17.40
C GLU A 55 -21.58 5.27 -16.51
N PRO A 56 -22.50 6.22 -16.77
CA PRO A 56 -23.72 6.37 -15.95
C PRO A 56 -24.62 5.13 -15.96
N THR A 57 -24.76 4.46 -17.12
CA THR A 57 -25.55 3.24 -17.24
C THR A 57 -24.90 2.08 -16.49
N LEU A 58 -23.59 1.96 -16.58
CA LEU A 58 -22.83 0.96 -15.83
C LEU A 58 -22.94 1.21 -14.31
N ARG A 59 -22.84 2.49 -13.89
CA ARG A 59 -22.99 2.85 -12.48
C ARG A 59 -24.39 2.50 -11.95
N ALA A 60 -25.44 2.80 -12.71
CA ALA A 60 -26.81 2.41 -12.34
C ALA A 60 -26.96 0.89 -12.16
N ALA A 61 -26.37 0.09 -13.06
CA ALA A 61 -26.38 -1.38 -12.92
C ALA A 61 -25.62 -1.87 -11.67
N ILE A 62 -24.52 -1.21 -11.31
CA ILE A 62 -23.76 -1.49 -10.09
C ILE A 62 -24.57 -1.12 -8.85
N ASP A 63 -25.24 0.02 -8.86
CA ASP A 63 -26.08 0.49 -7.74
C ASP A 63 -27.28 -0.47 -7.52
N GLU A 64 -27.93 -0.94 -8.60
CA GLU A 64 -28.95 -1.98 -8.52
C GLU A 64 -28.42 -3.30 -7.95
N LEU A 65 -27.22 -3.73 -8.38
CA LEU A 65 -26.57 -4.91 -7.82
C LEU A 65 -26.26 -4.74 -6.32
N GLY A 66 -25.82 -3.55 -5.93
CA GLY A 66 -25.61 -3.20 -4.53
C GLY A 66 -26.86 -3.33 -3.68
N ALA A 67 -28.01 -2.85 -4.20
CA ALA A 67 -29.30 -2.98 -3.56
C ALA A 67 -29.73 -4.43 -3.40
N ASP A 68 -29.55 -5.27 -4.45
CA ASP A 68 -29.84 -6.71 -4.36
C ASP A 68 -28.94 -7.44 -3.35
N CYS A 69 -27.66 -7.05 -3.26
CA CYS A 69 -26.70 -7.62 -2.31
C CYS A 69 -26.94 -7.17 -0.87
N ALA A 70 -27.65 -6.05 -0.67
CA ALA A 70 -28.02 -5.55 0.66
C ALA A 70 -29.05 -6.43 1.37
N ASP A 71 -29.77 -7.30 0.63
CA ASP A 71 -30.73 -8.25 1.20
C ASP A 71 -30.08 -9.06 2.33
N PRO A 72 -30.70 -9.13 3.54
CA PRO A 72 -30.19 -9.92 4.65
C PRO A 72 -30.03 -11.42 4.35
N SER A 73 -30.78 -11.96 3.40
CA SER A 73 -30.68 -13.37 3.00
C SER A 73 -29.39 -13.70 2.22
N ARG A 74 -28.72 -12.70 1.67
CA ARG A 74 -27.47 -12.89 0.93
C ARG A 74 -26.28 -13.05 1.87
N ALA A 75 -25.38 -13.97 1.55
CA ALA A 75 -24.15 -14.21 2.31
C ALA A 75 -23.00 -13.24 1.93
N TYR A 76 -23.16 -12.47 0.87
CA TYR A 76 -22.17 -11.53 0.32
C TYR A 76 -22.76 -10.13 0.16
N GLU A 77 -21.90 -9.18 0.02
CA GLU A 77 -22.22 -7.76 -0.22
C GLU A 77 -21.33 -7.19 -1.32
N LEU A 78 -21.81 -6.16 -2.00
CA LEU A 78 -21.01 -5.39 -2.93
C LEU A 78 -20.29 -4.29 -2.16
N ARG A 79 -18.95 -4.24 -2.27
CA ARG A 79 -18.13 -3.23 -1.60
C ARG A 79 -17.38 -2.39 -2.62
N GLU A 80 -17.43 -1.08 -2.43
CA GLU A 80 -16.60 -0.13 -3.16
C GLU A 80 -15.29 0.07 -2.36
N THR A 81 -14.17 -0.04 -3.04
CA THR A 81 -12.81 0.21 -2.50
C THR A 81 -12.14 1.28 -3.36
N ALA A 82 -10.95 1.73 -2.94
CA ALA A 82 -10.14 2.67 -3.73
C ALA A 82 -9.78 2.13 -5.13
N LEU A 83 -9.72 0.81 -5.31
CA LEU A 83 -9.41 0.16 -6.59
C LEU A 83 -10.65 -0.16 -7.43
N GLY A 84 -11.84 -0.04 -6.89
CA GLY A 84 -13.09 -0.35 -7.58
C GLY A 84 -14.04 -1.22 -6.76
N TRP A 85 -14.84 -2.02 -7.45
CA TRP A 85 -15.91 -2.82 -6.89
C TRP A 85 -15.51 -4.28 -6.70
N GLN A 86 -15.97 -4.87 -5.62
CA GLN A 86 -15.73 -6.29 -5.32
C GLN A 86 -16.92 -6.88 -4.57
N LEU A 87 -17.27 -8.13 -4.89
CA LEU A 87 -18.16 -8.93 -4.07
C LEU A 87 -17.36 -9.55 -2.93
N VAL A 88 -17.80 -9.31 -1.70
CA VAL A 88 -17.17 -9.84 -0.49
C VAL A 88 -18.18 -10.52 0.39
N THR A 89 -17.77 -11.51 1.14
CA THR A 89 -18.63 -12.18 2.13
C THR A 89 -18.93 -11.27 3.29
N LYS A 90 -20.17 -11.28 3.78
CA LYS A 90 -20.56 -10.49 4.97
C LYS A 90 -19.75 -10.92 6.20
N PRO A 91 -19.35 -9.99 7.09
CA PRO A 91 -18.47 -10.25 8.24
C PRO A 91 -18.96 -11.36 9.18
N GLN A 92 -20.26 -11.57 9.28
CA GLN A 92 -20.87 -12.59 10.12
C GLN A 92 -20.44 -14.02 9.75
N PHE A 93 -20.03 -14.25 8.51
CA PHE A 93 -19.56 -15.56 8.02
C PHE A 93 -18.05 -15.78 8.21
N ALA A 94 -17.31 -14.78 8.70
CA ALA A 94 -15.86 -14.84 8.90
C ALA A 94 -15.37 -16.05 9.75
N PRO A 95 -16.06 -16.53 10.80
CA PRO A 95 -15.60 -17.69 11.55
C PRO A 95 -15.42 -18.95 10.70
N TRP A 96 -16.33 -19.22 9.77
CA TRP A 96 -16.27 -20.39 8.86
C TRP A 96 -15.21 -20.19 7.77
N LEU A 97 -15.13 -18.99 7.18
CA LEU A 97 -14.16 -18.69 6.11
C LEU A 97 -12.71 -18.78 6.59
N ARG A 98 -12.44 -18.43 7.86
CA ARG A 98 -11.11 -18.60 8.46
C ARG A 98 -10.67 -20.07 8.54
N GLN A 99 -11.59 -21.02 8.55
CA GLN A 99 -11.26 -22.45 8.53
C GLN A 99 -10.99 -22.95 7.11
N LEU A 100 -11.62 -22.33 6.11
CA LEU A 100 -11.40 -22.65 4.71
C LEU A 100 -10.00 -22.23 4.24
N PHE A 101 -9.48 -21.13 4.80
CA PHE A 101 -8.18 -20.54 4.42
C PHE A 101 -7.28 -20.37 5.65
N PRO A 102 -6.78 -21.46 6.24
CA PRO A 102 -5.93 -21.37 7.44
C PRO A 102 -4.62 -20.61 7.21
N GLU A 103 -4.08 -20.65 5.99
CA GLU A 103 -2.89 -19.90 5.58
C GLU A 103 -3.11 -18.38 5.55
N TYR A 104 -4.32 -17.91 5.32
CA TYR A 104 -4.68 -16.48 5.40
C TYR A 104 -4.96 -16.00 6.83
N ARG A 105 -4.59 -16.77 7.84
CA ARG A 105 -4.46 -16.23 9.20
C ARG A 105 -3.31 -15.24 9.20
N SER A 106 -3.49 -14.11 8.53
CA SER A 106 -2.54 -13.00 8.65
C SER A 106 -2.41 -12.70 10.13
N ALA A 107 -1.19 -12.85 10.67
CA ALA A 107 -0.92 -12.52 12.05
C ALA A 107 -1.47 -11.11 12.28
N ARG A 108 -2.43 -10.98 13.20
CA ARG A 108 -2.99 -9.66 13.55
C ARG A 108 -1.84 -8.71 13.82
N LEU A 109 -1.98 -7.47 13.39
CA LEU A 109 -1.06 -6.44 13.82
C LEU A 109 -1.08 -6.39 15.34
N SER A 110 0.09 -6.34 15.96
CA SER A 110 0.19 -6.10 17.40
C SER A 110 -0.37 -4.72 17.75
N ALA A 111 -0.77 -4.50 19.01
CA ALA A 111 -1.24 -3.18 19.43
C ALA A 111 -0.22 -2.07 19.10
N PRO A 112 1.10 -2.23 19.39
CA PRO A 112 2.11 -1.24 18.98
C PRO A 112 2.17 -0.99 17.47
N ALA A 113 1.98 -2.04 16.65
CA ALA A 113 1.98 -1.89 15.20
C ALA A 113 0.73 -1.15 14.71
N MET A 114 -0.42 -1.41 15.29
CA MET A 114 -1.67 -0.72 14.97
C MET A 114 -1.60 0.78 15.34
N GLU A 115 -1.07 1.11 16.52
CA GLU A 115 -0.90 2.48 16.97
C GLU A 115 0.07 3.26 16.07
N THR A 116 1.21 2.66 15.70
CA THR A 116 2.18 3.26 14.79
C THR A 116 1.58 3.45 13.39
N LEU A 117 0.86 2.46 12.88
CA LEU A 117 0.16 2.56 11.60
C LEU A 117 -0.89 3.68 11.62
N ALA A 118 -1.64 3.83 12.72
CA ALA A 118 -2.59 4.92 12.86
C ALA A 118 -1.89 6.29 12.81
N ILE A 119 -0.78 6.48 13.54
CA ILE A 119 -0.02 7.73 13.48
C ILE A 119 0.39 8.05 12.05
N ILE A 120 0.94 7.07 11.32
CA ILE A 120 1.33 7.25 9.92
C ILE A 120 0.11 7.63 9.07
N ALA A 121 -1.00 6.92 9.18
CA ALA A 121 -2.20 7.16 8.38
C ALA A 121 -2.78 8.57 8.57
N TYR A 122 -2.78 9.10 9.80
CA TYR A 122 -3.32 10.42 10.09
C TYR A 122 -2.34 11.58 9.87
N ARG A 123 -1.01 11.30 9.86
CA ARG A 123 0.05 12.33 9.86
C ARG A 123 0.98 12.29 8.67
N GLN A 124 0.77 11.37 7.76
CA GLN A 124 1.59 11.23 6.56
C GLN A 124 1.60 12.51 5.69
N PRO A 125 2.75 12.82 5.04
CA PRO A 125 4.03 12.12 5.17
C PRO A 125 4.74 12.47 6.49
N ILE A 126 5.31 11.48 7.20
CA ILE A 126 5.88 11.65 8.54
C ILE A 126 7.24 10.94 8.65
N THR A 127 8.17 11.51 9.44
CA THR A 127 9.48 10.89 9.69
C THR A 127 9.42 9.88 10.84
N ARG A 128 10.41 8.98 10.91
CA ARG A 128 10.52 8.04 12.03
C ARG A 128 10.68 8.78 13.36
N ALA A 129 11.52 9.81 13.39
CA ALA A 129 11.75 10.58 14.61
C ALA A 129 10.47 11.25 15.13
N ASP A 130 9.60 11.74 14.25
CA ASP A 130 8.29 12.28 14.64
C ASP A 130 7.36 11.21 15.19
N ILE A 131 7.37 10.01 14.57
CA ILE A 131 6.58 8.88 15.07
C ILE A 131 7.07 8.51 16.49
N GLU A 132 8.38 8.42 16.71
CA GLU A 132 8.99 8.13 18.02
C GLU A 132 8.67 9.20 19.05
N ALA A 133 8.67 10.47 18.66
CA ALA A 133 8.29 11.58 19.54
C ALA A 133 6.82 11.46 20.00
N ILE A 134 5.92 11.05 19.11
CA ILE A 134 4.51 10.82 19.43
C ILE A 134 4.32 9.57 20.29
N ARG A 135 5.04 8.49 19.98
CA ARG A 135 4.93 7.19 20.67
C ARG A 135 5.64 7.16 22.03
N GLY A 136 6.68 7.97 22.22
CA GLY A 136 7.57 7.93 23.38
C GLY A 136 8.49 6.71 23.44
N VAL A 137 8.56 5.89 22.39
CA VAL A 137 9.36 4.67 22.29
C VAL A 137 9.93 4.50 20.89
N ALA A 138 11.04 3.76 20.76
CA ALA A 138 11.61 3.40 19.46
C ALA A 138 10.63 2.56 18.64
N VAL A 139 10.57 2.83 17.33
CA VAL A 139 9.61 2.19 16.42
C VAL A 139 10.24 1.42 15.26
N ASP A 140 11.56 1.25 15.21
CA ASP A 140 12.27 0.63 14.09
C ASP A 140 11.70 -0.72 13.68
N GLY A 141 11.56 -1.66 14.58
CA GLY A 141 11.04 -3.00 14.30
C GLY A 141 9.58 -2.98 13.88
N VAL A 142 8.81 -2.02 14.41
CA VAL A 142 7.39 -1.88 14.08
C VAL A 142 7.24 -1.30 12.68
N VAL A 143 7.97 -0.24 12.34
CA VAL A 143 7.95 0.37 11.01
C VAL A 143 8.41 -0.64 9.96
N GLN A 144 9.47 -1.42 10.24
CA GLN A 144 9.92 -2.48 9.34
C GLN A 144 8.82 -3.52 9.10
N THR A 145 8.14 -3.97 10.15
CA THR A 145 7.01 -4.90 10.03
C THR A 145 5.88 -4.33 9.15
N LEU A 146 5.59 -3.04 9.24
CA LEU A 146 4.57 -2.39 8.42
C LEU A 146 5.00 -2.26 6.95
N LEU A 147 6.29 -2.01 6.69
CA LEU A 147 6.89 -2.01 5.35
C LEU A 147 6.84 -3.41 4.73
N ASP A 148 7.26 -4.45 5.46
CA ASP A 148 7.28 -5.85 5.01
C ASP A 148 5.87 -6.36 4.66
N ARG A 149 4.85 -5.86 5.38
CA ARG A 149 3.44 -6.15 5.08
C ARG A 149 2.85 -5.30 3.96
N GLY A 150 3.62 -4.37 3.43
CA GLY A 150 3.18 -3.46 2.38
C GLY A 150 2.04 -2.52 2.80
N LEU A 151 1.86 -2.26 4.10
CA LEU A 151 0.86 -1.31 4.60
C LEU A 151 1.38 0.13 4.59
N VAL A 152 2.70 0.28 4.67
CA VAL A 152 3.44 1.55 4.66
C VAL A 152 4.50 1.48 3.56
N LYS A 153 4.83 2.60 2.99
CA LYS A 153 5.93 2.79 2.03
C LYS A 153 6.75 4.03 2.35
N ILE A 154 7.93 4.13 1.75
CA ILE A 154 8.75 5.33 1.79
C ILE A 154 8.23 6.28 0.71
N ALA A 155 7.77 7.47 1.11
CA ALA A 155 7.28 8.52 0.22
C ALA A 155 8.41 9.38 -0.36
N GLY A 156 9.56 9.43 0.34
CA GLY A 156 10.71 10.25 -0.03
C GLY A 156 11.59 10.57 1.17
N ARG A 157 12.24 11.72 1.12
CA ARG A 157 13.06 12.25 2.20
C ARG A 157 12.62 13.66 2.56
N ALA A 158 12.64 13.98 3.84
CA ALA A 158 12.35 15.33 4.30
C ALA A 158 13.48 16.29 3.94
N ASP A 159 13.12 17.55 3.69
CA ASP A 159 14.10 18.62 3.40
C ASP A 159 14.54 19.35 4.70
N ILE A 160 15.07 18.56 5.63
CA ILE A 160 15.62 19.01 6.90
C ILE A 160 16.99 18.37 7.13
N PRO A 161 17.84 18.87 8.05
CA PRO A 161 19.15 18.29 8.35
C PRO A 161 19.06 16.77 8.59
N GLY A 162 19.96 16.00 7.98
CA GLY A 162 19.95 14.54 8.01
C GLY A 162 19.03 13.90 6.96
N ARG A 163 18.20 14.63 6.24
CA ARG A 163 17.29 14.16 5.17
C ARG A 163 16.60 12.84 5.49
N PRO A 164 15.89 12.72 6.63
CA PRO A 164 15.28 11.48 7.07
C PRO A 164 14.22 11.01 6.09
N LEU A 165 13.97 9.68 6.09
CA LEU A 165 12.91 9.08 5.30
C LEU A 165 11.53 9.52 5.78
N LEU A 166 10.65 9.75 4.81
CA LEU A 166 9.23 10.01 5.02
C LEU A 166 8.42 8.74 4.74
N TYR A 167 7.47 8.45 5.60
CA TYR A 167 6.59 7.29 5.51
C TYR A 167 5.16 7.72 5.19
N GLU A 168 4.49 6.92 4.36
CA GLU A 168 3.06 7.06 4.05
C GLU A 168 2.40 5.70 3.88
N THR A 169 1.07 5.65 3.95
CA THR A 169 0.29 4.44 3.71
C THR A 169 0.28 4.08 2.23
N THR A 170 0.00 2.81 1.93
CA THR A 170 -0.07 2.27 0.58
C THR A 170 -1.51 2.08 0.12
N GLN A 171 -1.69 1.65 -1.13
CA GLN A 171 -2.98 1.18 -1.62
C GLN A 171 -3.45 -0.08 -0.86
N ASN A 172 -2.52 -0.99 -0.52
CA ASN A 172 -2.84 -2.17 0.28
C ASN A 172 -3.41 -1.82 1.67
N PHE A 173 -2.97 -0.71 2.28
CA PHE A 173 -3.60 -0.17 3.49
C PHE A 173 -5.07 0.20 3.25
N MET A 174 -5.37 0.93 2.16
CA MET A 174 -6.73 1.30 1.80
C MET A 174 -7.63 0.08 1.62
N ASP A 175 -7.14 -0.92 0.88
CA ASP A 175 -7.86 -2.17 0.61
C ASP A 175 -8.07 -2.98 1.89
N HIS A 176 -7.05 -3.04 2.76
CA HIS A 176 -7.11 -3.76 4.04
C HIS A 176 -8.17 -3.20 4.99
N PHE A 177 -8.32 -1.89 5.02
CA PHE A 177 -9.30 -1.20 5.86
C PHE A 177 -10.61 -0.88 5.13
N GLY A 178 -10.73 -1.22 3.85
CA GLY A 178 -11.93 -0.99 3.04
C GLY A 178 -12.22 0.49 2.79
N LEU A 179 -11.17 1.32 2.69
CA LEU A 179 -11.26 2.76 2.47
C LEU A 179 -11.14 3.08 0.97
N ARG A 180 -11.91 4.06 0.49
CA ARG A 180 -11.76 4.61 -0.86
C ARG A 180 -10.67 5.67 -0.93
N ASN A 181 -10.53 6.43 0.14
CA ASN A 181 -9.51 7.46 0.30
C ASN A 181 -9.22 7.69 1.80
N LEU A 182 -8.18 8.48 2.08
CA LEU A 182 -7.76 8.79 3.46
C LEU A 182 -8.75 9.67 4.23
N ASP A 183 -9.66 10.36 3.54
CA ASP A 183 -10.63 11.24 4.19
C ASP A 183 -11.79 10.45 4.82
N GLU A 184 -11.91 9.15 4.47
CA GLU A 184 -12.84 8.22 5.12
C GLU A 184 -12.33 7.68 6.48
N LEU A 185 -11.11 8.02 6.86
CA LEU A 185 -10.61 7.70 8.20
C LEU A 185 -11.47 8.38 9.27
N PRO A 186 -11.85 7.70 10.35
CA PRO A 186 -12.66 8.26 11.43
C PRO A 186 -12.02 9.52 12.01
N ASN A 187 -12.81 10.60 12.20
CA ASN A 187 -12.37 11.84 12.84
C ASN A 187 -11.12 12.49 12.22
N VAL A 188 -10.85 12.24 10.92
CA VAL A 188 -9.62 12.69 10.24
C VAL A 188 -9.41 14.21 10.35
N ALA A 189 -10.47 15.00 10.20
CA ALA A 189 -10.41 16.46 10.26
C ALA A 189 -10.05 16.98 11.66
N GLU A 190 -10.49 16.31 12.71
CA GLU A 190 -10.19 16.66 14.11
C GLU A 190 -8.79 16.19 14.50
N LEU A 191 -8.45 14.94 14.18
CA LEU A 191 -7.15 14.35 14.53
C LEU A 191 -5.98 15.03 13.82
N ARG A 192 -6.16 15.52 12.59
CA ARG A 192 -5.14 16.31 11.89
C ARG A 192 -4.86 17.67 12.54
N LYS A 193 -5.82 18.25 13.28
CA LYS A 193 -5.66 19.54 13.96
C LYS A 193 -4.95 19.43 15.30
N ILE A 194 -4.88 18.24 15.92
CA ILE A 194 -4.22 18.06 17.21
C ILE A 194 -2.72 18.32 17.04
N HIS A 195 -2.16 19.23 17.81
CA HIS A 195 -0.71 19.46 17.87
C HIS A 195 -0.07 18.31 18.66
N LEU A 196 0.66 17.46 17.95
CA LEU A 196 1.44 16.37 18.53
C LEU A 196 2.92 16.81 18.68
N PRO A 197 3.65 16.25 19.66
CA PRO A 197 5.07 16.49 19.75
C PRO A 197 5.76 16.02 18.45
N LEU A 198 6.51 16.90 17.82
CA LEU A 198 7.41 16.57 16.71
C LEU A 198 8.81 16.43 17.28
N ALA A 199 9.64 15.63 16.61
CA ALA A 199 11.03 15.52 16.97
C ALA A 199 11.70 16.90 16.87
N ALA A 200 12.38 17.32 17.93
CA ALA A 200 13.15 18.56 17.88
C ALA A 200 14.21 18.40 16.78
N VAL A 201 14.16 19.27 15.76
CA VAL A 201 15.27 19.39 14.82
C VAL A 201 16.44 19.92 15.67
N ALA A 202 17.41 19.06 15.95
CA ALA A 202 18.62 19.51 16.63
C ALA A 202 19.21 20.67 15.82
N PRO A 203 19.40 21.84 16.41
CA PRO A 203 20.06 22.92 15.71
C PRO A 203 21.41 22.38 15.28
N GLY A 204 21.68 22.45 13.98
CA GLY A 204 22.88 21.87 13.38
C GLY A 204 24.10 22.32 14.16
N THR A 205 24.78 21.39 14.79
CA THR A 205 26.19 21.54 15.14
C THR A 205 26.92 21.74 13.82
N HIS A 206 27.21 22.97 13.52
CA HIS A 206 28.26 23.31 12.60
C HIS A 206 29.59 22.93 13.24
N PRO A 207 30.34 22.02 12.66
CA PRO A 207 31.74 22.08 12.72
C PRO A 207 32.30 22.20 11.30
N VAL A 208 32.22 23.36 10.74
CA VAL A 208 33.21 23.77 9.77
C VAL A 208 34.09 24.76 10.48
N GLN A 209 34.94 24.26 11.34
CA GLN A 209 36.21 24.90 11.54
C GLN A 209 37.09 24.46 10.38
N THR A 210 37.21 25.32 9.41
CA THR A 210 38.37 25.39 8.55
C THR A 210 39.60 25.53 9.45
N GLY A 211 40.18 24.39 9.80
CA GLY A 211 41.49 24.31 10.40
C GLY A 211 42.48 24.74 9.34
N GLU A 212 43.04 25.91 9.56
CA GLU A 212 44.25 26.41 8.95
C GLU A 212 45.34 25.36 9.08
N ALA A 213 45.88 24.89 7.96
CA ALA A 213 46.95 23.92 7.90
C ALA A 213 48.21 24.56 8.57
N PRO A 214 48.90 23.87 9.51
CA PRO A 214 50.16 24.36 10.02
C PRO A 214 51.21 24.35 8.91
N PRO A 215 52.19 25.30 8.95
CA PRO A 215 53.22 25.42 7.92
C PRO A 215 54.12 24.20 7.90
N SER A 216 54.38 23.69 6.72
CA SER A 216 55.30 22.59 6.44
C SER A 216 56.74 22.99 6.76
N GLU A 217 57.37 22.33 7.73
CA GLU A 217 58.81 22.31 7.91
C GLU A 217 59.51 21.49 6.84
N PRO A 218 60.72 21.88 6.38
CA PRO A 218 61.42 21.19 5.31
C PRO A 218 62.06 19.88 5.79
N VAL A 219 61.76 18.80 5.10
CA VAL A 219 62.34 17.47 5.29
C VAL A 219 63.77 17.49 4.73
N GLY A 220 64.74 17.25 5.62
CA GLY A 220 66.12 16.97 5.29
C GLY A 220 66.33 15.66 4.53
N GLN A 221 67.17 15.71 3.52
CA GLN A 221 67.68 14.57 2.77
C GLN A 221 68.52 13.65 3.67
N GLY A 222 68.28 12.35 3.61
CA GLY A 222 69.07 11.35 4.31
C GLY A 222 68.84 9.94 3.78
N ASP A 223 69.76 9.56 2.98
CA ASP A 223 70.32 8.21 2.72
C ASP A 223 69.48 7.00 2.28
N LEU A 224 69.90 6.58 1.10
CA LEU A 224 69.69 5.28 0.47
C LEU A 224 70.27 4.12 1.30
N ALA A 225 69.52 3.06 1.50
CA ALA A 225 70.03 1.74 1.83
C ALA A 225 69.20 0.64 1.18
N ASP A 226 69.88 -0.31 0.63
CA ASP A 226 69.57 -1.37 -0.30
C ASP A 226 68.53 -2.42 0.12
N PRO A 227 68.05 -3.23 -0.81
CA PRO A 227 66.97 -4.18 -0.56
C PRO A 227 67.51 -5.52 0.00
N VAL A 228 66.85 -6.01 1.03
CA VAL A 228 67.08 -7.37 1.55
C VAL A 228 66.10 -8.35 0.95
N ASN A 229 66.68 -9.31 0.23
CA ASN A 229 66.10 -10.50 -0.38
C ASN A 229 65.57 -11.48 0.68
N LEU A 230 64.32 -11.92 0.53
CA LEU A 230 63.71 -12.98 1.33
C LEU A 230 63.49 -14.23 0.50
N PRO A 231 63.86 -15.41 1.00
CA PRO A 231 63.63 -16.66 0.28
C PRO A 231 62.24 -17.24 0.53
N ILE A 232 61.76 -17.88 -0.52
CA ILE A 232 60.52 -18.67 -0.57
C ILE A 232 60.84 -20.09 -0.10
N GLU A 233 60.13 -20.59 0.89
CA GLU A 233 59.94 -22.03 1.20
C GLU A 233 58.55 -22.15 1.87
N GLY A 234 57.70 -23.07 1.59
CA GLY A 234 57.68 -24.38 0.94
C GLY A 234 56.37 -25.00 1.39
N ARG A 235 55.54 -25.47 0.43
CA ARG A 235 54.44 -26.40 0.77
C ARG A 235 55.03 -27.75 1.15
N PRO A 236 54.36 -28.58 1.99
CA PRO A 236 53.68 -29.73 1.44
C PRO A 236 52.40 -30.22 2.15
N SER A 237 51.69 -30.96 1.38
CA SER A 237 50.75 -32.11 1.53
C SER A 237 49.35 -31.82 2.00
#